data_1964b2c6136906349049229c009f4d4c
#
_entry.id   1964b2c6136906349049229c009f4d4c
#
_cell.length_a   1.000
_cell.length_b   1.000
_cell.length_c   1.000
_cell.angle_alpha   90.00
_cell.angle_beta   90.00
_cell.angle_gamma   90.00
#
_symmetry.space_group_name_H-M   'P 1'
#
loop_
_entity.id
_entity.type
_entity.pdbx_description
1 polymer ?
#
loop_
_entity_poly.entity_id
_entity_poly.type
_entity_poly.pdbx_seq_one_letter_code
_entity_poly.pdbx_strand_id
1 'polypeptide(L)'
;MSRKKGNAADLAPSRKEKKGIGQYILGFFLLLYTLFCFLPVLLVFIAAFSDEKAILENGFSFWPEKWSLVGINSVLKYGDQLVASYAVTIFVTVFGTFLGLLVMAMFAYSISRRDFRLSRFLSIYLLIPMLFNGGQLSGYIIFTSYYHMKDSLWLLILPLCVTTMNVIILRTYIANSIPNELMEAAKIDGAGEYRTFFQITLPLLKPSMAAVGFMMATAYWNDWQNALLYITSDSKKPLQLLLVSIQKSIEFLLNNTNVPAAARAAMGGNIPQYSSTMATVLVVIGPIMVVYPFFQKYFIKGLTVGSVKG
;
A
#
# COMPACT_ATOMS: atom_id res chain seq x y z
N MET A 1 63.44 -0.60 10.06
CA MET A 1 63.08 -1.71 9.16
C MET A 1 62.47 -2.83 9.96
N SER A 2 61.18 -3.02 9.96
CA SER A 2 60.53 -4.31 10.22
C SER A 2 59.05 -4.17 9.78
N ARG A 3 58.76 -4.71 8.59
CA ARG A 3 57.41 -4.86 8.02
C ARG A 3 56.69 -5.97 8.77
N LYS A 4 55.70 -5.65 9.60
CA LYS A 4 54.70 -6.63 10.05
C LYS A 4 53.77 -6.98 8.89
N LYS A 5 53.91 -8.18 8.37
CA LYS A 5 52.98 -8.84 7.47
C LYS A 5 51.67 -9.06 8.24
N GLY A 6 50.61 -8.34 7.84
CA GLY A 6 49.27 -8.61 8.32
C GLY A 6 48.80 -9.98 7.80
N ASN A 7 48.41 -10.85 8.71
CA ASN A 7 47.91 -12.19 8.43
C ASN A 7 46.56 -12.09 7.65
N ALA A 8 46.58 -12.61 6.43
CA ALA A 8 45.43 -12.83 5.56
C ALA A 8 44.62 -14.08 5.98
N ALA A 9 44.51 -14.35 7.29
CA ALA A 9 43.98 -15.61 7.81
C ALA A 9 42.60 -15.53 8.49
N ASP A 10 41.87 -14.42 8.38
CA ASP A 10 40.56 -14.30 9.05
C ASP A 10 39.37 -14.13 8.10
N LEU A 11 39.44 -14.69 6.91
CA LEU A 11 38.25 -14.97 6.09
C LEU A 11 37.87 -16.45 6.22
N ALA A 12 37.62 -16.90 7.46
CA ALA A 12 37.00 -18.19 7.67
C ALA A 12 35.59 -18.17 7.09
N PRO A 13 35.18 -19.13 6.22
CA PRO A 13 33.82 -19.20 5.74
C PRO A 13 32.91 -19.40 6.94
N SER A 14 31.86 -18.55 7.03
CA SER A 14 30.80 -18.61 8.02
C SER A 14 30.40 -20.07 8.25
N ARG A 15 30.76 -20.59 9.43
CA ARG A 15 30.43 -21.94 9.90
C ARG A 15 28.88 -22.05 9.81
N LYS A 16 28.36 -22.87 8.90
CA LYS A 16 26.92 -23.22 8.86
C LYS A 16 26.60 -23.81 10.24
N GLU A 17 26.03 -22.98 11.09
CA GLU A 17 25.52 -23.44 12.39
C GLU A 17 24.54 -24.59 12.11
N LYS A 18 24.81 -25.75 12.73
CA LYS A 18 23.91 -26.90 12.65
C LYS A 18 22.57 -26.43 13.24
N LYS A 19 21.56 -26.38 12.39
CA LYS A 19 20.21 -26.00 12.80
C LYS A 19 19.77 -26.94 13.92
N GLY A 20 19.58 -26.41 15.12
CA GLY A 20 19.09 -27.16 16.26
C GLY A 20 17.66 -27.67 16.04
N ILE A 21 17.26 -28.74 16.74
CA ILE A 21 15.90 -29.30 16.67
C ILE A 21 14.84 -28.22 16.88
N GLY A 22 15.07 -27.22 17.75
CA GLY A 22 14.18 -26.09 17.97
C GLY A 22 13.89 -25.26 16.73
N GLN A 23 14.85 -25.12 15.79
CA GLN A 23 14.63 -24.40 14.53
C GLN A 23 13.71 -25.18 13.58
N TYR A 24 13.77 -26.51 13.57
CA TYR A 24 12.85 -27.33 12.78
C TYR A 24 11.43 -27.30 13.35
N ILE A 25 11.29 -27.34 14.69
CA ILE A 25 10.00 -27.21 15.37
C ILE A 25 9.39 -25.85 15.07
N LEU A 26 10.14 -24.74 15.23
CA LEU A 26 9.69 -23.40 14.89
C LEU A 26 9.32 -23.29 13.42
N GLY A 27 10.14 -23.85 12.51
CA GLY A 27 9.85 -23.87 11.07
C GLY A 27 8.55 -24.60 10.73
N PHE A 28 8.27 -25.71 11.40
CA PHE A 28 7.01 -26.47 11.25
C PHE A 28 5.79 -25.65 11.69
N PHE A 29 5.85 -25.00 12.87
CA PHE A 29 4.77 -24.12 13.31
C PHE A 29 4.54 -22.93 12.41
N LEU A 30 5.62 -22.30 11.93
CA LEU A 30 5.51 -21.19 10.96
C LEU A 30 4.92 -21.65 9.62
N LEU A 31 5.25 -22.85 9.15
CA LEU A 31 4.66 -23.44 7.95
C LEU A 31 3.17 -23.68 8.13
N LEU A 32 2.76 -24.28 9.24
CA LEU A 32 1.33 -24.50 9.56
C LEU A 32 0.57 -23.17 9.63
N TYR A 33 1.14 -22.17 10.30
CA TYR A 33 0.56 -20.83 10.38
C TYR A 33 0.42 -20.19 8.99
N THR A 34 1.43 -20.31 8.14
CA THR A 34 1.39 -19.80 6.77
C THR A 34 0.30 -20.49 5.94
N LEU A 35 0.20 -21.82 6.04
CA LEU A 35 -0.87 -22.58 5.37
C LEU A 35 -2.25 -22.13 5.87
N PHE A 36 -2.42 -21.95 7.18
CA PHE A 36 -3.67 -21.47 7.75
C PHE A 36 -4.05 -20.07 7.23
N CYS A 37 -3.08 -19.15 7.12
CA CYS A 37 -3.32 -17.83 6.54
C CYS A 37 -3.61 -17.87 5.02
N PHE A 38 -3.14 -18.90 4.31
CA PHE A 38 -3.38 -19.06 2.88
C PHE A 38 -4.77 -19.63 2.57
N LEU A 39 -5.36 -20.42 3.48
CA LEU A 39 -6.68 -21.05 3.28
C LEU A 39 -7.79 -20.04 2.92
N PRO A 40 -7.98 -18.90 3.62
CA PRO A 40 -9.01 -17.94 3.25
C PRO A 40 -8.82 -17.37 1.85
N VAL A 41 -7.58 -17.10 1.44
CA VAL A 41 -7.25 -16.57 0.10
C VAL A 41 -7.59 -17.60 -0.97
N LEU A 42 -7.27 -18.87 -0.73
CA LEU A 42 -7.63 -19.98 -1.61
C LEU A 42 -9.15 -20.13 -1.71
N LEU A 43 -9.87 -20.01 -0.58
CA LEU A 43 -11.33 -20.07 -0.56
C LEU A 43 -11.96 -18.94 -1.39
N VAL A 44 -11.47 -17.71 -1.27
CA VAL A 44 -11.91 -16.58 -2.10
C VAL A 44 -11.70 -16.88 -3.59
N PHE A 45 -10.52 -17.41 -3.94
CA PHE A 45 -10.22 -17.80 -5.31
C PHE A 45 -11.22 -18.85 -5.83
N ILE A 46 -11.44 -19.92 -5.10
CA ILE A 46 -12.36 -21.00 -5.48
C ILE A 46 -13.80 -20.47 -5.57
N ALA A 47 -14.24 -19.68 -4.60
CA ALA A 47 -15.60 -19.14 -4.55
C ALA A 47 -15.89 -18.17 -5.72
N ALA A 48 -14.89 -17.41 -6.21
CA ALA A 48 -15.04 -16.56 -7.39
C ALA A 48 -15.35 -17.36 -8.67
N PHE A 49 -14.93 -18.62 -8.73
CA PHE A 49 -15.18 -19.54 -9.84
C PHE A 49 -16.30 -20.56 -9.53
N SER A 50 -17.03 -20.41 -8.44
CA SER A 50 -18.11 -21.32 -8.05
C SER A 50 -19.46 -20.83 -8.57
N ASP A 51 -20.38 -21.80 -8.80
CA ASP A 51 -21.77 -21.48 -9.16
C ASP A 51 -22.49 -20.84 -7.98
N GLU A 52 -23.24 -19.76 -8.24
CA GLU A 52 -23.93 -18.98 -7.19
C GLU A 52 -24.97 -19.82 -6.44
N LYS A 53 -25.70 -20.70 -7.15
CA LYS A 53 -26.71 -21.56 -6.50
C LYS A 53 -26.05 -22.57 -5.54
N ALA A 54 -24.93 -23.15 -5.95
CA ALA A 54 -24.17 -24.06 -5.12
C ALA A 54 -23.66 -23.38 -3.84
N ILE A 55 -23.22 -22.08 -3.97
CA ILE A 55 -22.80 -21.28 -2.80
C ILE A 55 -23.99 -21.00 -1.86
N LEU A 56 -25.17 -20.69 -2.41
CA LEU A 56 -26.38 -20.40 -1.63
C LEU A 56 -26.92 -21.63 -0.88
N GLU A 57 -26.86 -22.82 -1.51
CA GLU A 57 -27.39 -24.08 -0.95
C GLU A 57 -26.42 -24.73 0.04
N ASN A 58 -25.11 -24.76 -0.29
CA ASN A 58 -24.12 -25.55 0.44
C ASN A 58 -23.07 -24.68 1.15
N GLY A 59 -23.13 -23.33 0.98
CA GLY A 59 -22.13 -22.42 1.52
C GLY A 59 -20.83 -22.41 0.71
N PHE A 60 -19.81 -21.74 1.28
CA PHE A 60 -18.47 -21.70 0.69
C PHE A 60 -17.75 -23.04 0.91
N SER A 61 -17.28 -23.65 -0.17
CA SER A 61 -16.56 -24.94 -0.12
C SER A 61 -15.24 -24.87 -0.89
N PHE A 62 -14.23 -25.61 -0.40
CA PHE A 62 -12.98 -25.80 -1.14
C PHE A 62 -13.13 -26.73 -2.35
N TRP A 63 -14.23 -27.47 -2.43
CA TRP A 63 -14.59 -28.38 -3.52
C TRP A 63 -15.97 -28.00 -4.03
N PRO A 64 -16.08 -27.01 -4.97
CA PRO A 64 -17.36 -26.59 -5.49
C PRO A 64 -17.99 -27.73 -6.30
N GLU A 65 -19.30 -27.97 -6.11
CA GLU A 65 -20.04 -28.95 -6.90
C GLU A 65 -20.08 -28.58 -8.38
N LYS A 66 -20.10 -27.27 -8.68
CA LYS A 66 -20.15 -26.76 -10.03
C LYS A 66 -19.29 -25.52 -10.18
N TRP A 67 -18.40 -25.58 -11.17
CA TRP A 67 -17.58 -24.44 -11.57
C TRP A 67 -18.36 -23.51 -12.49
N SER A 68 -18.24 -22.20 -12.28
CA SER A 68 -18.93 -21.16 -13.05
C SER A 68 -18.08 -19.92 -13.21
N LEU A 69 -18.15 -19.30 -14.39
CA LEU A 69 -17.50 -18.00 -14.67
C LEU A 69 -18.46 -16.82 -14.51
N VAL A 70 -19.69 -17.06 -14.05
CA VAL A 70 -20.73 -16.02 -13.97
C VAL A 70 -20.29 -14.87 -13.05
N GLY A 71 -19.68 -15.17 -11.91
CA GLY A 71 -19.14 -14.16 -11.00
C GLY A 71 -18.09 -13.26 -11.66
N ILE A 72 -17.12 -13.86 -12.34
CA ILE A 72 -16.07 -13.12 -13.05
C ILE A 72 -16.64 -12.33 -14.23
N ASN A 73 -17.52 -12.93 -15.03
CA ASN A 73 -18.15 -12.26 -16.15
C ASN A 73 -19.01 -11.07 -15.72
N SER A 74 -19.63 -11.12 -14.53
CA SER A 74 -20.40 -10.01 -13.99
C SER A 74 -19.53 -8.76 -13.74
N VAL A 75 -18.29 -8.94 -13.30
CA VAL A 75 -17.31 -7.87 -13.10
C VAL A 75 -16.75 -7.41 -14.45
N LEU A 76 -16.44 -8.33 -15.35
CA LEU A 76 -15.92 -8.02 -16.69
C LEU A 76 -16.92 -7.30 -17.59
N LYS A 77 -18.23 -7.37 -17.33
CA LYS A 77 -19.26 -6.57 -18.04
C LYS A 77 -19.02 -5.07 -17.96
N TYR A 78 -18.33 -4.60 -16.92
CA TYR A 78 -17.93 -3.19 -16.77
C TYR A 78 -16.66 -2.84 -17.58
N GLY A 79 -16.26 -3.64 -18.55
CA GLY A 79 -15.05 -3.60 -19.38
C GLY A 79 -14.36 -2.25 -19.49
N ASP A 80 -14.92 -1.31 -20.28
CA ASP A 80 -14.28 0.00 -20.51
C ASP A 80 -14.15 0.82 -19.21
N GLN A 81 -15.16 0.79 -18.35
CA GLN A 81 -15.12 1.48 -17.06
C GLN A 81 -14.10 0.85 -16.12
N LEU A 82 -13.95 -0.48 -16.15
CA LEU A 82 -12.95 -1.20 -15.37
C LEU A 82 -11.53 -0.81 -15.80
N VAL A 83 -11.27 -0.76 -17.11
CA VAL A 83 -9.98 -0.33 -17.67
C VAL A 83 -9.67 1.12 -17.30
N ALA A 84 -10.64 2.03 -17.43
CA ALA A 84 -10.50 3.43 -17.02
C ALA A 84 -10.20 3.55 -15.52
N SER A 85 -10.91 2.80 -14.67
CA SER A 85 -10.70 2.78 -13.22
C SER A 85 -9.33 2.22 -12.83
N TYR A 86 -8.82 1.22 -13.54
CA TYR A 86 -7.44 0.75 -13.36
C TYR A 86 -6.43 1.84 -13.72
N ALA A 87 -6.61 2.53 -14.85
CA ALA A 87 -5.73 3.61 -15.28
C ALA A 87 -5.67 4.74 -14.23
N VAL A 88 -6.84 5.16 -13.72
CA VAL A 88 -6.92 6.17 -12.64
C VAL A 88 -6.20 5.68 -11.38
N THR A 89 -6.46 4.44 -10.94
CA THR A 89 -5.83 3.89 -9.73
C THR A 89 -4.32 3.79 -9.87
N ILE A 90 -3.83 3.28 -11.00
CA ILE A 90 -2.39 3.18 -11.27
C ILE A 90 -1.76 4.58 -11.28
N PHE A 91 -2.38 5.53 -11.97
CA PHE A 91 -1.88 6.91 -12.02
C PHE A 91 -1.81 7.53 -10.62
N VAL A 92 -2.90 7.49 -9.85
CA VAL A 92 -2.95 8.06 -8.49
C VAL A 92 -1.93 7.36 -7.58
N THR A 93 -1.83 6.04 -7.65
CA THR A 93 -0.89 5.26 -6.84
C THR A 93 0.56 5.60 -7.17
N VAL A 94 0.94 5.58 -8.44
CA VAL A 94 2.33 5.83 -8.86
C VAL A 94 2.72 7.29 -8.64
N PHE A 95 1.90 8.21 -9.14
CA PHE A 95 2.19 9.64 -9.05
C PHE A 95 2.10 10.14 -7.59
N GLY A 96 1.05 9.73 -6.85
CA GLY A 96 0.88 10.11 -5.44
C GLY A 96 2.00 9.58 -4.55
N THR A 97 2.40 8.32 -4.76
CA THR A 97 3.54 7.74 -4.03
C THR A 97 4.85 8.46 -4.34
N PHE A 98 5.13 8.73 -5.61
CA PHE A 98 6.34 9.44 -6.01
C PHE A 98 6.40 10.86 -5.43
N LEU A 99 5.33 11.63 -5.59
CA LEU A 99 5.22 13.00 -5.09
C LEU A 99 5.34 13.02 -3.56
N GLY A 100 4.57 12.16 -2.89
CA GLY A 100 4.57 12.08 -1.43
C GLY A 100 5.92 11.66 -0.86
N LEU A 101 6.58 10.67 -1.44
CA LEU A 101 7.93 10.26 -1.03
C LEU A 101 8.92 11.40 -1.17
N LEU A 102 8.89 12.13 -2.28
CA LEU A 102 9.79 13.25 -2.50
C LEU A 102 9.58 14.36 -1.44
N VAL A 103 8.32 14.76 -1.24
CA VAL A 103 7.96 15.80 -0.27
C VAL A 103 8.33 15.37 1.15
N MET A 104 7.97 14.14 1.54
CA MET A 104 8.27 13.63 2.89
C MET A 104 9.77 13.42 3.12
N ALA A 105 10.52 12.99 2.10
CA ALA A 105 11.98 12.84 2.21
C ALA A 105 12.67 14.20 2.39
N MET A 106 12.26 15.23 1.64
CA MET A 106 12.77 16.60 1.79
C MET A 106 12.43 17.17 3.16
N PHE A 107 11.20 16.94 3.64
CA PHE A 107 10.78 17.39 4.95
C PHE A 107 11.53 16.67 6.07
N ALA A 108 11.65 15.32 5.99
CA ALA A 108 12.41 14.51 6.93
C ALA A 108 13.89 14.90 6.98
N TYR A 109 14.50 15.17 5.82
CA TYR A 109 15.87 15.69 5.74
C TYR A 109 16.00 17.01 6.49
N SER A 110 15.12 17.98 6.22
CA SER A 110 15.16 19.29 6.84
C SER A 110 15.07 19.22 8.37
N ILE A 111 14.12 18.41 8.90
CA ILE A 111 13.94 18.28 10.34
C ILE A 111 14.96 17.35 11.03
N SER A 112 15.76 16.60 10.27
CA SER A 112 16.85 15.78 10.81
C SER A 112 18.14 16.58 11.04
N ARG A 113 18.28 17.75 10.39
CA ARG A 113 19.47 18.59 10.46
C ARG A 113 19.56 19.33 11.79
N ARG A 114 20.72 19.21 12.47
CA ARG A 114 20.97 19.88 13.76
C ARG A 114 21.20 21.39 13.63
N ASP A 115 21.73 21.83 12.50
CA ASP A 115 22.01 23.24 12.17
C ASP A 115 20.77 24.01 11.66
N PHE A 116 19.65 23.32 11.40
CA PHE A 116 18.42 23.96 10.96
C PHE A 116 17.59 24.49 12.14
N ARG A 117 17.53 25.80 12.30
CA ARG A 117 16.90 26.48 13.44
C ARG A 117 15.43 26.12 13.66
N LEU A 118 14.68 25.86 12.58
CA LEU A 118 13.24 25.54 12.63
C LEU A 118 12.95 24.04 12.83
N SER A 119 13.97 23.19 12.90
CA SER A 119 13.81 21.72 13.03
C SER A 119 12.90 21.32 14.21
N ARG A 120 13.09 21.96 15.38
CA ARG A 120 12.28 21.67 16.57
C ARG A 120 10.83 22.11 16.37
N PHE A 121 10.60 23.30 15.85
CA PHE A 121 9.27 23.83 15.59
C PHE A 121 8.51 22.96 14.59
N LEU A 122 9.13 22.65 13.44
CA LEU A 122 8.52 21.80 12.41
C LEU A 122 8.28 20.37 12.89
N SER A 123 9.12 19.83 13.77
CA SER A 123 8.91 18.52 14.38
C SER A 123 7.66 18.52 15.28
N ILE A 124 7.44 19.59 16.07
CA ILE A 124 6.23 19.74 16.88
C ILE A 124 5.01 19.96 15.99
N TYR A 125 5.11 20.82 14.99
CA TYR A 125 4.04 21.08 14.03
C TYR A 125 3.59 19.79 13.31
N LEU A 126 4.53 18.92 12.95
CA LEU A 126 4.26 17.62 12.34
C LEU A 126 3.45 16.69 13.28
N LEU A 127 3.64 16.78 14.60
CA LEU A 127 2.93 15.95 15.56
C LEU A 127 1.49 16.41 15.81
N ILE A 128 1.17 17.68 15.58
CA ILE A 128 -0.18 18.22 15.80
C ILE A 128 -1.26 17.44 15.05
N PRO A 129 -1.15 17.21 13.71
CA PRO A 129 -2.16 16.44 12.99
C PRO A 129 -2.27 14.95 13.41
N MET A 130 -1.22 14.42 14.02
CA MET A 130 -1.23 13.05 14.56
C MET A 130 -2.06 12.96 15.85
N LEU A 131 -1.99 13.98 16.69
CA LEU A 131 -2.68 14.04 17.99
C LEU A 131 -4.11 14.60 17.85
N PHE A 132 -4.33 15.53 16.94
CA PHE A 132 -5.60 16.22 16.74
C PHE A 132 -6.08 16.02 15.30
N ASN A 133 -7.01 15.10 15.13
CA ASN A 133 -7.63 14.86 13.83
C ASN A 133 -8.86 15.76 13.68
N GLY A 134 -8.87 16.62 12.66
CA GLY A 134 -10.00 17.51 12.33
C GLY A 134 -11.25 16.78 11.81
N GLY A 135 -11.17 15.50 11.54
CA GLY A 135 -12.23 14.68 11.00
C GLY A 135 -12.45 14.85 9.48
N GLN A 136 -13.24 13.94 8.91
CA GLN A 136 -13.49 13.93 7.47
C GLN A 136 -14.35 15.11 7.02
N LEU A 137 -15.31 15.57 7.85
CA LEU A 137 -16.21 16.64 7.50
C LEU A 137 -15.49 17.97 7.29
N SER A 138 -14.55 18.32 8.18
CA SER A 138 -13.77 19.55 8.05
C SER A 138 -12.90 19.53 6.79
N GLY A 139 -12.24 18.42 6.49
CA GLY A 139 -11.49 18.21 5.25
C GLY A 139 -12.39 18.36 4.02
N TYR A 140 -13.57 17.73 4.03
CA TYR A 140 -14.53 17.84 2.93
C TYR A 140 -14.93 19.28 2.66
N ILE A 141 -15.34 20.04 3.69
CA ILE A 141 -15.75 21.44 3.54
C ILE A 141 -14.60 22.29 3.00
N ILE A 142 -13.40 22.14 3.53
CA ILE A 142 -12.21 22.89 3.07
C ILE A 142 -11.92 22.62 1.60
N PHE A 143 -11.85 21.37 1.19
CA PHE A 143 -11.49 21.03 -0.17
C PHE A 143 -12.57 21.33 -1.19
N THR A 144 -13.86 21.13 -0.83
CA THR A 144 -14.97 21.29 -1.79
C THR A 144 -15.53 22.69 -1.80
N SER A 145 -15.74 23.32 -0.64
CA SER A 145 -16.39 24.62 -0.54
C SER A 145 -15.40 25.78 -0.59
N TYR A 146 -14.21 25.61 0.00
CA TYR A 146 -13.21 26.68 0.04
C TYR A 146 -12.26 26.65 -1.15
N TYR A 147 -11.69 25.46 -1.46
CA TYR A 147 -10.76 25.30 -2.59
C TYR A 147 -11.44 24.96 -3.92
N HIS A 148 -12.74 24.67 -3.92
CA HIS A 148 -13.51 24.29 -5.12
C HIS A 148 -12.92 23.14 -5.95
N MET A 149 -12.28 22.18 -5.29
CA MET A 149 -11.56 21.07 -5.93
C MET A 149 -12.42 19.81 -6.14
N LYS A 150 -13.75 19.88 -5.93
CA LYS A 150 -14.63 18.71 -6.10
C LYS A 150 -14.45 18.08 -7.49
N ASP A 151 -14.50 16.75 -7.55
CA ASP A 151 -14.30 15.96 -8.77
C ASP A 151 -12.92 16.13 -9.42
N SER A 152 -11.88 16.32 -8.60
CA SER A 152 -10.49 16.45 -9.03
C SER A 152 -9.64 15.25 -8.57
N LEU A 153 -8.79 14.71 -9.45
CA LEU A 153 -7.83 13.65 -9.10
C LEU A 153 -6.82 14.09 -8.02
N TRP A 154 -6.60 15.40 -7.87
CA TRP A 154 -5.75 15.92 -6.79
C TRP A 154 -6.28 15.58 -5.41
N LEU A 155 -7.61 15.45 -5.24
CA LEU A 155 -8.21 15.05 -3.97
C LEU A 155 -8.02 13.56 -3.63
N LEU A 156 -7.62 12.76 -4.60
CA LEU A 156 -7.17 11.39 -4.37
C LEU A 156 -5.67 11.33 -3.99
N ILE A 157 -4.91 12.39 -4.31
CA ILE A 157 -3.45 12.45 -4.11
C ILE A 157 -3.09 13.20 -2.83
N LEU A 158 -3.58 14.44 -2.68
CA LEU A 158 -3.14 15.37 -1.64
C LEU A 158 -3.40 14.87 -0.20
N PRO A 159 -4.57 14.29 0.14
CA PRO A 159 -4.86 13.88 1.50
C PRO A 159 -3.91 12.79 2.04
N LEU A 160 -3.39 11.92 1.16
CA LEU A 160 -2.47 10.84 1.50
C LEU A 160 -1.00 11.19 1.21
N CYS A 161 -0.73 12.35 0.59
CA CYS A 161 0.61 12.74 0.13
C CYS A 161 1.63 12.86 1.26
N VAL A 162 1.21 13.38 2.42
CA VAL A 162 2.08 13.55 3.59
C VAL A 162 1.42 12.93 4.82
N THR A 163 2.05 11.91 5.37
CA THR A 163 1.64 11.31 6.64
C THR A 163 2.73 11.47 7.69
N THR A 164 2.35 11.90 8.88
CA THR A 164 3.28 12.13 9.99
C THR A 164 4.16 10.90 10.28
N MET A 165 3.56 9.72 10.31
CA MET A 165 4.27 8.47 10.62
C MET A 165 5.39 8.19 9.60
N ASN A 166 5.11 8.36 8.31
CA ASN A 166 6.08 8.13 7.25
C ASN A 166 7.25 9.13 7.31
N VAL A 167 6.96 10.39 7.63
CA VAL A 167 8.01 11.41 7.83
C VAL A 167 8.90 11.04 9.02
N ILE A 168 8.32 10.57 10.13
CA ILE A 168 9.07 10.12 11.32
C ILE A 168 9.96 8.92 10.98
N ILE A 169 9.46 7.95 10.21
CA ILE A 169 10.24 6.78 9.77
C ILE A 169 11.46 7.25 8.95
N LEU A 170 11.24 8.11 7.95
CA LEU A 170 12.32 8.64 7.12
C LEU A 170 13.33 9.46 7.95
N ARG A 171 12.85 10.34 8.83
CA ARG A 171 13.70 11.12 9.73
C ARG A 171 14.56 10.23 10.63
N THR A 172 13.93 9.22 11.23
CA THR A 172 14.63 8.28 12.13
C THR A 172 15.70 7.50 11.38
N TYR A 173 15.40 7.09 10.14
CA TYR A 173 16.37 6.42 9.28
C TYR A 173 17.56 7.34 8.95
N ILE A 174 17.32 8.61 8.61
CA ILE A 174 18.39 9.60 8.36
C ILE A 174 19.27 9.72 9.60
N ALA A 175 18.67 9.94 10.78
CA ALA A 175 19.39 10.16 12.03
C ALA A 175 20.25 8.96 12.47
N ASN A 176 19.81 7.73 12.16
CA ASN A 176 20.47 6.52 12.64
C ASN A 176 21.42 5.88 11.62
N SER A 177 21.16 6.08 10.32
CA SER A 177 21.86 5.34 9.25
C SER A 177 22.77 6.21 8.40
N ILE A 178 22.64 7.53 8.46
CA ILE A 178 23.47 8.47 7.69
C ILE A 178 24.37 9.21 8.67
N PRO A 179 25.71 8.97 8.64
CA PRO A 179 26.66 9.67 9.50
C PRO A 179 26.65 11.19 9.25
N ASN A 180 26.69 11.98 10.33
CA ASN A 180 26.74 13.45 10.21
C ASN A 180 28.03 13.93 9.52
N GLU A 181 29.11 13.19 9.65
CA GLU A 181 30.42 13.44 9.03
C GLU A 181 30.31 13.55 7.51
N LEU A 182 29.41 12.76 6.87
CA LEU A 182 29.16 12.87 5.42
C LEU A 182 28.54 14.22 5.04
N MET A 183 27.65 14.72 5.89
CA MET A 183 27.00 16.03 5.68
C MET A 183 28.00 17.19 5.90
N GLU A 184 28.87 17.05 6.91
CA GLU A 184 29.91 18.02 7.21
C GLU A 184 30.98 18.05 6.12
N ALA A 185 31.44 16.90 5.64
CA ALA A 185 32.37 16.80 4.52
C ALA A 185 31.81 17.47 3.25
N ALA A 186 30.54 17.18 2.92
CA ALA A 186 29.88 17.81 1.77
C ALA A 186 29.84 19.34 1.90
N LYS A 187 29.63 19.86 3.11
CA LYS A 187 29.61 21.30 3.38
C LYS A 187 31.02 21.92 3.24
N ILE A 188 32.06 21.20 3.69
CA ILE A 188 33.46 21.62 3.51
C ILE A 188 33.83 21.68 2.01
N ASP A 189 33.32 20.70 1.22
CA ASP A 189 33.49 20.62 -0.23
C ASP A 189 32.65 21.68 -0.99
N GLY A 190 31.94 22.57 -0.29
CA GLY A 190 31.13 23.63 -0.87
C GLY A 190 29.80 23.17 -1.46
N ALA A 191 29.33 21.95 -1.11
CA ALA A 191 28.01 21.47 -1.56
C ALA A 191 26.89 22.22 -0.83
N GLY A 192 25.97 22.83 -1.62
CA GLY A 192 24.74 23.39 -1.08
C GLY A 192 23.75 22.31 -0.62
N GLU A 193 22.72 22.70 0.15
CA GLU A 193 21.74 21.80 0.74
C GLU A 193 21.02 20.92 -0.30
N TYR A 194 20.65 21.46 -1.46
CA TYR A 194 20.03 20.68 -2.55
C TYR A 194 20.97 19.59 -3.08
N ARG A 195 22.26 19.93 -3.27
CA ARG A 195 23.25 18.94 -3.74
C ARG A 195 23.46 17.86 -2.69
N THR A 196 23.56 18.21 -1.42
CA THR A 196 23.68 17.28 -0.30
C THR A 196 22.46 16.37 -0.20
N PHE A 197 21.26 16.92 -0.37
CA PHE A 197 20.04 16.11 -0.37
C PHE A 197 19.98 15.13 -1.55
N PHE A 198 20.05 15.62 -2.79
CA PHE A 198 19.84 14.77 -3.97
C PHE A 198 20.99 13.81 -4.27
N GLN A 199 22.24 14.20 -4.02
CA GLN A 199 23.42 13.41 -4.38
C GLN A 199 23.92 12.51 -3.25
N ILE A 200 23.66 12.84 -1.98
CA ILE A 200 24.16 12.09 -0.83
C ILE A 200 22.99 11.44 -0.07
N THR A 201 22.09 12.26 0.46
CA THR A 201 21.04 11.75 1.36
C THR A 201 20.03 10.87 0.64
N LEU A 202 19.48 11.31 -0.47
CA LEU A 202 18.43 10.60 -1.20
C LEU A 202 18.86 9.20 -1.69
N PRO A 203 20.07 9.01 -2.24
CA PRO A 203 20.58 7.67 -2.58
C PRO A 203 20.72 6.74 -1.37
N LEU A 204 21.15 7.26 -0.22
CA LEU A 204 21.27 6.49 1.02
C LEU A 204 19.91 6.17 1.66
N LEU A 205 18.90 7.00 1.40
CA LEU A 205 17.52 6.77 1.84
C LEU A 205 16.78 5.68 1.07
N LYS A 206 17.28 5.20 -0.07
CA LYS A 206 16.56 4.24 -0.92
C LYS A 206 15.93 3.06 -0.18
N PRO A 207 16.57 2.40 0.81
CA PRO A 207 15.96 1.28 1.50
C PRO A 207 14.71 1.69 2.31
N SER A 208 14.78 2.81 3.04
CA SER A 208 13.65 3.33 3.82
C SER A 208 12.55 3.89 2.91
N MET A 209 12.92 4.59 1.84
CA MET A 209 11.95 5.07 0.84
C MET A 209 11.21 3.94 0.16
N ALA A 210 11.85 2.81 -0.11
CA ALA A 210 11.17 1.65 -0.69
C ALA A 210 10.12 1.07 0.25
N ALA A 211 10.42 0.99 1.56
CA ALA A 211 9.45 0.54 2.56
C ALA A 211 8.28 1.51 2.71
N VAL A 212 8.55 2.80 2.90
CA VAL A 212 7.52 3.85 3.00
C VAL A 212 6.73 3.95 1.70
N GLY A 213 7.39 3.86 0.55
CA GLY A 213 6.74 3.89 -0.76
C GLY A 213 5.76 2.75 -0.98
N PHE A 214 6.09 1.55 -0.53
CA PHE A 214 5.14 0.44 -0.58
C PHE A 214 3.93 0.67 0.34
N MET A 215 4.16 1.17 1.57
CA MET A 215 3.06 1.52 2.49
C MET A 215 2.12 2.55 1.86
N MET A 216 2.68 3.59 1.24
CA MET A 216 1.91 4.62 0.54
C MET A 216 1.19 4.08 -0.69
N ALA A 217 1.88 3.31 -1.53
CA ALA A 217 1.28 2.71 -2.72
C ALA A 217 0.09 1.83 -2.34
N THR A 218 0.20 1.05 -1.25
CA THR A 218 -0.90 0.25 -0.73
C THR A 218 -2.05 1.12 -0.21
N ALA A 219 -1.74 2.23 0.46
CA ALA A 219 -2.76 3.17 0.94
C ALA A 219 -3.53 3.81 -0.22
N TYR A 220 -2.83 4.31 -1.25
CA TYR A 220 -3.47 4.85 -2.45
C TYR A 220 -4.28 3.81 -3.22
N TRP A 221 -3.75 2.60 -3.38
CA TRP A 221 -4.45 1.51 -4.07
C TRP A 221 -5.78 1.16 -3.43
N ASN A 222 -5.85 1.20 -2.10
CA ASN A 222 -7.04 0.82 -1.32
C ASN A 222 -7.96 2.00 -0.96
N ASP A 223 -7.65 3.22 -1.42
CA ASP A 223 -8.40 4.42 -1.04
C ASP A 223 -9.73 4.54 -1.82
N TRP A 224 -10.79 3.96 -1.26
CA TRP A 224 -12.15 4.15 -1.73
C TRP A 224 -12.89 5.28 -1.01
N GLN A 225 -12.46 5.63 0.21
CA GLN A 225 -13.16 6.61 1.06
C GLN A 225 -13.03 8.04 0.53
N ASN A 226 -11.81 8.49 0.22
CA ASN A 226 -11.62 9.81 -0.41
C ASN A 226 -12.28 9.84 -1.79
N ALA A 227 -12.19 8.74 -2.54
CA ALA A 227 -12.86 8.65 -3.84
C ALA A 227 -14.39 8.79 -3.71
N LEU A 228 -15.02 8.14 -2.72
CA LEU A 228 -16.46 8.25 -2.46
C LEU A 228 -16.89 9.66 -2.10
N LEU A 229 -16.05 10.38 -1.33
CA LEU A 229 -16.37 11.74 -0.88
C LEU A 229 -16.21 12.79 -1.98
N TYR A 230 -15.19 12.65 -2.81
CA TYR A 230 -14.75 13.74 -3.69
C TYR A 230 -15.03 13.50 -5.17
N ILE A 231 -15.12 12.24 -5.64
CA ILE A 231 -15.28 11.92 -7.06
C ILE A 231 -16.75 11.68 -7.41
N THR A 232 -17.22 12.38 -8.45
CA THR A 232 -18.60 12.26 -8.95
C THR A 232 -18.64 11.71 -10.37
N SER A 233 -17.64 12.01 -11.20
CA SER A 233 -17.56 11.57 -12.60
C SER A 233 -17.15 10.11 -12.72
N ASP A 234 -17.84 9.32 -13.53
CA ASP A 234 -17.53 7.91 -13.75
C ASP A 234 -16.13 7.67 -14.33
N SER A 235 -15.66 8.59 -15.18
CA SER A 235 -14.32 8.51 -15.81
C SER A 235 -13.16 8.70 -14.83
N LYS A 236 -13.40 9.25 -13.64
CA LYS A 236 -12.38 9.50 -12.60
C LYS A 236 -12.48 8.54 -11.42
N LYS A 237 -13.42 7.60 -11.45
CA LYS A 237 -13.59 6.63 -10.37
C LYS A 237 -12.40 5.67 -10.32
N PRO A 238 -11.66 5.59 -9.20
CA PRO A 238 -10.66 4.56 -9.03
C PRO A 238 -11.30 3.19 -8.85
N LEU A 239 -10.51 2.14 -9.05
CA LEU A 239 -10.93 0.75 -9.04
C LEU A 239 -11.72 0.37 -7.77
N GLN A 240 -11.19 0.72 -6.60
CA GLN A 240 -11.84 0.40 -5.32
C GLN A 240 -13.24 1.01 -5.22
N LEU A 241 -13.43 2.26 -5.63
CA LEU A 241 -14.74 2.90 -5.62
C LEU A 241 -15.69 2.24 -6.62
N LEU A 242 -15.21 1.90 -7.83
CA LEU A 242 -16.02 1.18 -8.82
C LEU A 242 -16.53 -0.14 -8.24
N LEU A 243 -15.66 -0.92 -7.63
CA LEU A 243 -16.00 -2.23 -7.08
C LEU A 243 -16.95 -2.15 -5.88
N VAL A 244 -16.76 -1.17 -5.00
CA VAL A 244 -17.72 -0.87 -3.92
C VAL A 244 -19.08 -0.45 -4.49
N SER A 245 -19.11 0.31 -5.59
CA SER A 245 -20.35 0.71 -6.26
C SER A 245 -21.07 -0.48 -6.88
N ILE A 246 -20.35 -1.42 -7.49
CA ILE A 246 -20.90 -2.66 -8.05
C ILE A 246 -21.52 -3.51 -6.91
N GLN A 247 -20.80 -3.71 -5.82
CA GLN A 247 -21.31 -4.46 -4.67
C GLN A 247 -22.57 -3.84 -4.08
N LYS A 248 -22.58 -2.52 -3.86
CA LYS A 248 -23.76 -1.83 -3.36
C LYS A 248 -24.95 -1.90 -4.31
N SER A 249 -24.71 -1.87 -5.63
CA SER A 249 -25.76 -2.03 -6.62
C SER A 249 -26.38 -3.43 -6.59
N ILE A 250 -25.56 -4.47 -6.46
CA ILE A 250 -26.01 -5.85 -6.31
C ILE A 250 -26.82 -6.01 -5.02
N GLU A 251 -26.31 -5.52 -3.90
CA GLU A 251 -26.98 -5.57 -2.60
C GLU A 251 -28.34 -4.83 -2.62
N PHE A 252 -28.39 -3.64 -3.24
CA PHE A 252 -29.63 -2.89 -3.41
C PHE A 252 -30.68 -3.66 -4.21
N LEU A 253 -30.29 -4.32 -5.31
CA LEU A 253 -31.19 -5.10 -6.14
C LEU A 253 -31.76 -6.34 -5.41
N LEU A 254 -30.97 -6.94 -4.53
CA LEU A 254 -31.40 -8.11 -3.76
C LEU A 254 -32.32 -7.75 -2.60
N ASN A 255 -31.99 -6.68 -1.88
CA ASN A 255 -32.68 -6.29 -0.65
C ASN A 255 -33.91 -5.42 -0.89
N ASN A 256 -34.05 -4.81 -2.09
CA ASN A 256 -35.18 -3.93 -2.38
C ASN A 256 -36.37 -4.72 -2.96
N THR A 257 -37.38 -4.96 -2.14
CA THR A 257 -38.62 -5.66 -2.53
C THR A 257 -39.44 -4.93 -3.61
N ASN A 258 -39.23 -3.61 -3.76
CA ASN A 258 -39.94 -2.78 -4.74
C ASN A 258 -39.33 -2.85 -6.15
N VAL A 259 -38.23 -3.54 -6.36
CA VAL A 259 -37.65 -3.75 -7.70
C VAL A 259 -38.56 -4.74 -8.45
N PRO A 260 -39.13 -4.34 -9.62
CA PRO A 260 -40.02 -5.22 -10.39
C PRO A 260 -39.33 -6.55 -10.73
N ALA A 261 -40.12 -7.64 -10.62
CA ALA A 261 -39.62 -8.98 -10.94
C ALA A 261 -39.03 -9.08 -12.36
N ALA A 262 -39.58 -8.31 -13.32
CA ALA A 262 -39.06 -8.18 -14.67
C ALA A 262 -37.64 -7.60 -14.71
N ALA A 263 -37.34 -6.60 -13.89
CA ALA A 263 -35.99 -6.02 -13.80
C ALA A 263 -34.99 -7.00 -13.17
N ARG A 264 -35.42 -7.79 -12.18
CA ARG A 264 -34.62 -8.89 -11.61
C ARG A 264 -34.37 -10.00 -12.61
N ALA A 265 -35.41 -10.37 -13.40
CA ALA A 265 -35.31 -11.40 -14.43
C ALA A 265 -34.45 -10.95 -15.62
N ALA A 266 -34.52 -9.65 -16.01
CA ALA A 266 -33.68 -9.08 -17.07
C ALA A 266 -32.18 -9.13 -16.74
N MET A 267 -31.83 -9.19 -15.44
CA MET A 267 -30.46 -9.37 -14.97
C MET A 267 -30.03 -10.85 -14.86
N GLY A 268 -30.85 -11.76 -15.41
CA GLY A 268 -30.51 -13.18 -15.51
C GLY A 268 -31.02 -14.07 -14.38
N GLY A 269 -32.02 -13.60 -13.59
CA GLY A 269 -32.71 -14.42 -12.56
C GLY A 269 -31.86 -14.87 -11.35
N ASN A 270 -30.56 -15.02 -11.53
CA ASN A 270 -29.57 -15.29 -10.50
C ASN A 270 -28.56 -14.16 -10.54
N ILE A 271 -28.77 -13.12 -9.73
CA ILE A 271 -27.76 -12.08 -9.52
C ILE A 271 -26.63 -12.73 -8.71
N PRO A 272 -25.43 -12.93 -9.28
CA PRO A 272 -24.35 -13.61 -8.58
C PRO A 272 -23.79 -12.65 -7.53
N GLN A 273 -24.29 -12.72 -6.28
CA GLN A 273 -23.86 -11.86 -5.19
C GLN A 273 -22.52 -12.31 -4.63
N TYR A 274 -22.47 -13.56 -4.19
CA TYR A 274 -21.29 -14.11 -3.50
C TYR A 274 -20.13 -14.31 -4.46
N SER A 275 -20.38 -14.98 -5.59
CA SER A 275 -19.34 -15.23 -6.58
C SER A 275 -18.81 -13.94 -7.22
N SER A 276 -19.67 -12.94 -7.48
CA SER A 276 -19.21 -11.61 -7.95
C SER A 276 -18.42 -10.84 -6.90
N THR A 277 -18.81 -10.91 -5.62
CA THR A 277 -18.03 -10.28 -4.54
C THR A 277 -16.64 -10.91 -4.46
N MET A 278 -16.52 -12.23 -4.54
CA MET A 278 -15.22 -12.92 -4.53
C MET A 278 -14.41 -12.62 -5.80
N ALA A 279 -15.06 -12.56 -6.98
CA ALA A 279 -14.42 -12.13 -8.22
C ALA A 279 -13.88 -10.70 -8.14
N THR A 280 -14.63 -9.80 -7.51
CA THR A 280 -14.21 -8.42 -7.25
C THR A 280 -12.93 -8.39 -6.41
N VAL A 281 -12.86 -9.19 -5.35
CA VAL A 281 -11.67 -9.29 -4.49
C VAL A 281 -10.45 -9.76 -5.31
N LEU A 282 -10.61 -10.72 -6.22
CA LEU A 282 -9.51 -11.17 -7.10
C LEU A 282 -9.01 -10.07 -8.03
N VAL A 283 -9.92 -9.30 -8.60
CA VAL A 283 -9.58 -8.17 -9.47
C VAL A 283 -8.77 -7.12 -8.71
N VAL A 284 -9.10 -6.85 -7.44
CA VAL A 284 -8.37 -5.89 -6.59
C VAL A 284 -7.00 -6.42 -6.17
N ILE A 285 -6.94 -7.66 -5.71
CA ILE A 285 -5.74 -8.25 -5.13
C ILE A 285 -4.71 -8.61 -6.20
N GLY A 286 -5.17 -9.00 -7.39
CA GLY A 286 -4.29 -9.49 -8.47
C GLY A 286 -3.06 -8.63 -8.73
N PRO A 287 -3.19 -7.33 -9.04
CA PRO A 287 -2.04 -6.47 -9.30
C PRO A 287 -1.11 -6.31 -8.08
N ILE A 288 -1.65 -6.25 -6.86
CA ILE A 288 -0.83 -6.15 -5.64
C ILE A 288 0.02 -7.41 -5.46
N MET A 289 -0.57 -8.58 -5.69
CA MET A 289 0.15 -9.86 -5.60
C MET A 289 1.32 -9.94 -6.57
N VAL A 290 1.18 -9.37 -7.77
CA VAL A 290 2.26 -9.31 -8.77
C VAL A 290 3.35 -8.31 -8.36
N VAL A 291 2.97 -7.18 -7.79
CA VAL A 291 3.90 -6.10 -7.43
C VAL A 291 4.66 -6.40 -6.13
N TYR A 292 4.05 -7.09 -5.17
CA TYR A 292 4.63 -7.36 -3.85
C TYR A 292 6.03 -8.00 -3.87
N PRO A 293 6.33 -9.05 -4.68
CA PRO A 293 7.65 -9.68 -4.70
C PRO A 293 8.79 -8.72 -5.08
N PHE A 294 8.51 -7.69 -5.88
CA PHE A 294 9.51 -6.68 -6.25
C PHE A 294 9.91 -5.81 -5.05
N PHE A 295 8.97 -5.53 -4.14
CA PHE A 295 9.23 -4.73 -2.94
C PHE A 295 9.79 -5.55 -1.77
N GLN A 296 9.47 -6.84 -1.67
CA GLN A 296 9.87 -7.73 -0.58
C GLN A 296 11.39 -7.70 -0.30
N LYS A 297 12.22 -7.68 -1.34
CA LYS A 297 13.69 -7.62 -1.22
C LYS A 297 14.20 -6.36 -0.52
N TYR A 298 13.47 -5.24 -0.61
CA TYR A 298 13.83 -3.98 0.05
C TYR A 298 13.37 -3.96 1.51
N PHE A 299 12.24 -4.60 1.83
CA PHE A 299 11.78 -4.77 3.21
C PHE A 299 12.78 -5.54 4.07
N ILE A 300 13.27 -6.67 3.56
CA ILE A 300 14.23 -7.51 4.29
C ILE A 300 15.50 -6.70 4.59
N LYS A 301 15.97 -5.88 3.66
CA LYS A 301 17.18 -5.05 3.84
C LYS A 301 16.92 -3.80 4.71
N GLY A 302 15.75 -3.18 4.62
CA GLY A 302 15.43 -1.93 5.31
C GLY A 302 15.14 -2.10 6.81
N LEU A 303 14.44 -3.16 7.19
CA LEU A 303 14.08 -3.43 8.58
C LEU A 303 15.25 -4.02 9.39
N THR A 304 16.19 -4.72 8.74
CA THR A 304 17.34 -5.32 9.43
C THR A 304 18.44 -4.33 9.77
N VAL A 305 18.58 -3.21 9.05
CA VAL A 305 19.59 -2.16 9.34
C VAL A 305 19.32 -1.45 10.68
N GLY A 306 18.07 -1.42 11.16
CA GLY A 306 17.72 -0.87 12.46
C GLY A 306 17.92 -1.82 13.67
N SER A 307 18.06 -3.14 13.42
CA SER A 307 18.10 -4.16 14.48
C SER A 307 19.52 -4.67 14.84
N VAL A 308 20.55 -4.27 14.12
CA VAL A 308 21.94 -4.78 14.29
C VAL A 308 22.84 -3.76 15.01
N LYS A 309 22.30 -2.89 15.86
CA LYS A 309 23.07 -2.12 16.84
C LYS A 309 22.56 -2.49 18.24
N GLY A 310 22.93 -3.70 18.68
CA GLY A 310 22.95 -4.17 20.03
C GLY A 310 24.26 -4.88 20.27
#